data_e65003b61322ec559ce0586a95734d1b
#
_entry.id   e65003b61322ec559ce0586a95734d1b
#
_cell.length_a   1.000
_cell.length_b   1.000
_cell.length_c   1.000
_cell.angle_alpha   90.00
_cell.angle_beta   90.00
_cell.angle_gamma   90.00
#
_symmetry.space_group_name_H-M   'P 1'
#
loop_
_entity.id
_entity.type
_entity.pdbx_description
1 polymer ?
#
loop_
_entity_poly.entity_id
_entity_poly.type
_entity_poly.pdbx_seq_one_letter_code
_entity_poly.pdbx_strand_id
1 'polypeptide(L)'
;PPESSAAEASAEVLVSDVIAFYSFFTRSVTVIDRGEPQDLDYETEILAHEFVHAIQDREIGPPFPYASVDEAFARDAYAEGEAVLYEMLFDLRMAGTSPQIIDWDSLYGEMLGRVRNSVVESSAPFYTAQELVYPLGAEHLTRLYLQGGNAALRTAYSDRPTHGIAYMVGTEADWEREARPVDCIVSEPEGLGLYDVNVMGAPATYAFLTAVGAEE
;
A
#
# COMPACT_ATOMS: atom_id res chain seq x y z
N PRO A 1 25.44 -1.59 24.66
CA PRO A 1 24.08 -2.07 24.54
C PRO A 1 24.07 -3.20 23.51
N PRO A 2 23.35 -4.32 23.71
CA PRO A 2 23.23 -5.32 22.69
C PRO A 2 22.57 -4.65 21.46
N GLU A 3 23.16 -4.88 20.28
CA GLU A 3 22.57 -4.47 19.02
C GLU A 3 21.21 -5.19 18.91
N SER A 4 20.12 -4.42 18.85
CA SER A 4 18.79 -4.97 18.58
C SER A 4 18.85 -5.69 17.23
N SER A 5 18.26 -6.88 17.15
CA SER A 5 18.21 -7.59 15.88
C SER A 5 17.42 -6.76 14.86
N ALA A 6 17.74 -6.90 13.56
CA ALA A 6 16.99 -6.21 12.50
C ALA A 6 15.48 -6.49 12.59
N ALA A 7 15.08 -7.65 13.10
CA ALA A 7 13.70 -8.01 13.36
C ALA A 7 13.05 -7.20 14.51
N GLU A 8 13.81 -6.93 15.59
CA GLU A 8 13.34 -6.10 16.70
C GLU A 8 13.21 -4.64 16.29
N ALA A 9 14.18 -4.10 15.54
CA ALA A 9 14.11 -2.75 15.01
C ALA A 9 12.93 -2.58 14.04
N SER A 10 12.67 -3.57 13.19
CA SER A 10 11.50 -3.55 12.28
C SER A 10 10.18 -3.65 13.04
N ALA A 11 10.12 -4.46 14.12
CA ALA A 11 8.93 -4.57 14.96
C ALA A 11 8.65 -3.26 15.74
N GLU A 12 9.70 -2.58 16.23
CA GLU A 12 9.55 -1.29 16.90
C GLU A 12 8.99 -0.22 15.95
N VAL A 13 9.48 -0.14 14.72
CA VAL A 13 9.00 0.81 13.71
C VAL A 13 7.54 0.52 13.35
N LEU A 14 7.19 -0.75 13.14
CA LEU A 14 5.81 -1.15 12.78
C LEU A 14 4.78 -0.89 13.90
N VAL A 15 5.19 -0.89 15.15
CA VAL A 15 4.27 -0.75 16.30
C VAL A 15 4.22 0.69 16.83
N SER A 16 5.25 1.53 16.58
CA SER A 16 5.33 2.86 17.18
C SER A 16 4.23 3.81 16.69
N ASP A 17 3.84 3.70 15.44
CA ASP A 17 3.00 4.69 14.76
C ASP A 17 1.55 4.23 14.53
N VAL A 18 1.25 2.94 14.76
CA VAL A 18 -0.11 2.41 14.62
C VAL A 18 -1.00 2.94 15.76
N ILE A 19 -2.04 3.67 15.42
CA ILE A 19 -3.04 4.22 16.37
C ILE A 19 -4.27 3.34 16.42
N ALA A 20 -4.71 2.79 15.29
CA ALA A 20 -5.78 1.82 15.21
C ALA A 20 -5.48 0.81 14.11
N PHE A 21 -6.19 -0.31 14.11
CA PHE A 21 -6.16 -1.29 13.02
C PHE A 21 -7.44 -2.13 12.98
N TYR A 22 -7.85 -2.52 11.78
CA TYR A 22 -8.89 -3.51 11.58
C TYR A 22 -8.29 -4.92 11.56
N SER A 23 -8.89 -5.82 12.30
CA SER A 23 -8.49 -7.24 12.31
C SER A 23 -9.47 -8.09 11.51
N PHE A 24 -9.03 -8.68 10.42
CA PHE A 24 -9.79 -9.64 9.61
C PHE A 24 -10.14 -10.92 10.38
N PHE A 25 -9.37 -11.27 11.42
CA PHE A 25 -9.62 -12.46 12.23
C PHE A 25 -10.74 -12.25 13.25
N THR A 26 -10.73 -11.11 13.93
CA THR A 26 -11.72 -10.78 14.96
C THR A 26 -12.87 -9.94 14.42
N ARG A 27 -12.74 -9.41 13.21
CA ARG A 27 -13.67 -8.49 12.55
C ARG A 27 -14.02 -7.29 13.43
N SER A 28 -12.98 -6.69 13.98
CA SER A 28 -13.08 -5.55 14.88
C SER A 28 -11.99 -4.55 14.63
N VAL A 29 -12.31 -3.27 14.84
CA VAL A 29 -11.33 -2.20 14.92
C VAL A 29 -10.79 -2.14 16.33
N THR A 30 -9.47 -2.09 16.46
CA THR A 30 -8.78 -1.90 17.73
C THR A 30 -8.13 -0.53 17.74
N VAL A 31 -8.41 0.29 18.74
CA VAL A 31 -7.75 1.57 18.96
C VAL A 31 -6.72 1.39 20.07
N ILE A 32 -5.51 1.91 19.87
CA ILE A 32 -4.39 1.79 20.81
C ILE A 32 -4.35 3.08 21.65
N ASP A 33 -4.81 2.99 22.91
CA ASP A 33 -4.68 4.08 23.87
C ASP A 33 -3.25 4.10 24.44
N ARG A 34 -2.50 5.16 24.14
CA ARG A 34 -1.14 5.38 24.64
C ARG A 34 -1.09 6.32 25.85
N GLY A 35 -2.23 6.76 26.34
CA GLY A 35 -2.34 7.66 27.49
C GLY A 35 -1.95 9.11 27.20
N GLU A 36 -1.67 9.46 25.95
CA GLU A 36 -1.43 10.84 25.53
C GLU A 36 -2.73 11.47 25.02
N PRO A 37 -2.92 12.80 25.20
CA PRO A 37 -4.04 13.49 24.57
C PRO A 37 -3.94 13.35 23.06
N GLN A 38 -4.94 12.71 22.46
CA GLN A 38 -4.98 12.55 21.00
C GLN A 38 -5.81 13.67 20.39
N ASP A 39 -5.47 14.03 19.15
CA ASP A 39 -6.26 14.93 18.34
C ASP A 39 -7.49 14.18 17.84
N LEU A 40 -8.69 14.60 18.26
CA LEU A 40 -9.94 13.92 17.89
C LEU A 40 -10.20 13.93 16.38
N ASP A 41 -9.73 14.94 15.66
CA ASP A 41 -9.88 15.01 14.22
C ASP A 41 -9.02 13.92 13.57
N TYR A 42 -7.77 13.79 13.98
CA TYR A 42 -6.85 12.76 13.52
C TYR A 42 -7.31 11.33 13.86
N GLU A 43 -7.82 11.11 15.08
CA GLU A 43 -8.41 9.81 15.45
C GLU A 43 -9.60 9.44 14.56
N THR A 44 -10.42 10.42 14.20
CA THR A 44 -11.61 10.21 13.36
C THR A 44 -11.23 9.84 11.94
N GLU A 45 -10.18 10.46 11.41
CA GLU A 45 -9.60 10.12 10.09
C GLU A 45 -9.13 8.67 10.05
N ILE A 46 -8.34 8.25 11.04
CA ILE A 46 -7.86 6.86 11.15
C ILE A 46 -9.02 5.88 11.30
N LEU A 47 -10.04 6.21 12.12
CA LEU A 47 -11.21 5.36 12.24
C LEU A 47 -11.98 5.25 10.92
N ALA A 48 -12.05 6.31 10.13
CA ALA A 48 -12.65 6.26 8.79
C ALA A 48 -11.89 5.29 7.88
N HIS A 49 -10.55 5.31 7.92
CA HIS A 49 -9.66 4.36 7.25
C HIS A 49 -9.99 2.91 7.65
N GLU A 50 -9.98 2.61 8.95
CA GLU A 50 -10.21 1.25 9.46
C GLU A 50 -11.61 0.72 9.16
N PHE A 51 -12.62 1.60 9.10
CA PHE A 51 -13.98 1.21 8.69
C PHE A 51 -14.06 0.82 7.22
N VAL A 52 -13.21 1.38 6.36
CA VAL A 52 -13.13 0.93 4.96
C VAL A 52 -12.67 -0.52 4.91
N HIS A 53 -11.65 -0.92 5.68
CA HIS A 53 -11.22 -2.33 5.76
C HIS A 53 -12.34 -3.26 6.25
N ALA A 54 -13.17 -2.80 7.19
CA ALA A 54 -14.34 -3.56 7.64
C ALA A 54 -15.40 -3.75 6.54
N ILE A 55 -15.57 -2.75 5.65
CA ILE A 55 -16.45 -2.85 4.49
C ILE A 55 -15.85 -3.79 3.45
N GLN A 56 -14.57 -3.67 3.17
CA GLN A 56 -13.83 -4.53 2.23
C GLN A 56 -13.91 -6.00 2.66
N ASP A 57 -13.69 -6.32 3.94
CA ASP A 57 -13.82 -7.70 4.45
C ASP A 57 -15.21 -8.28 4.20
N ARG A 58 -16.25 -7.46 4.33
CA ARG A 58 -17.62 -7.88 4.06
C ARG A 58 -17.92 -8.06 2.57
N GLU A 59 -17.42 -7.16 1.71
CA GLU A 59 -17.82 -7.12 0.29
C GLU A 59 -16.93 -8.02 -0.58
N ILE A 60 -15.63 -8.14 -0.26
CA ILE A 60 -14.64 -8.86 -1.07
C ILE A 60 -13.83 -9.89 -0.29
N GLY A 61 -13.95 -9.91 1.04
CA GLY A 61 -13.17 -10.78 1.92
C GLY A 61 -11.75 -10.28 2.19
N PRO A 62 -10.99 -11.02 3.00
CA PRO A 62 -9.64 -10.63 3.40
C PRO A 62 -8.67 -10.59 2.20
N PRO A 63 -7.59 -9.78 2.26
CA PRO A 63 -6.64 -9.62 1.16
C PRO A 63 -5.78 -10.86 0.88
N PHE A 64 -5.88 -11.89 1.68
CA PHE A 64 -5.08 -13.12 1.56
C PHE A 64 -5.97 -14.35 1.25
N PRO A 65 -5.43 -15.47 0.72
CA PRO A 65 -4.02 -15.69 0.39
C PRO A 65 -3.61 -15.03 -0.93
N TYR A 66 -2.30 -14.85 -1.12
CA TYR A 66 -1.68 -14.39 -2.35
C TYR A 66 -0.58 -15.38 -2.81
N ALA A 67 -0.34 -15.43 -4.13
CA ALA A 67 0.59 -16.38 -4.71
C ALA A 67 2.02 -15.82 -4.86
N SER A 68 2.17 -14.49 -4.77
CA SER A 68 3.46 -13.82 -4.94
C SER A 68 3.51 -12.50 -4.17
N VAL A 69 4.71 -11.94 -4.01
CA VAL A 69 4.92 -10.61 -3.42
C VAL A 69 4.25 -9.53 -4.29
N ASP A 70 4.31 -9.66 -5.61
CA ASP A 70 3.67 -8.71 -6.52
C ASP A 70 2.13 -8.73 -6.41
N GLU A 71 1.54 -9.92 -6.28
CA GLU A 71 0.09 -10.05 -6.03
C GLU A 71 -0.29 -9.50 -4.65
N ALA A 72 0.52 -9.75 -3.62
CA ALA A 72 0.33 -9.17 -2.30
C ALA A 72 0.31 -7.64 -2.39
N PHE A 73 1.34 -7.05 -3.01
CA PHE A 73 1.42 -5.61 -3.21
C PHE A 73 0.19 -5.07 -3.95
N ALA A 74 -0.24 -5.71 -5.03
CA ALA A 74 -1.40 -5.26 -5.80
C ALA A 74 -2.69 -5.27 -4.97
N ARG A 75 -2.89 -6.28 -4.14
CA ARG A 75 -4.05 -6.38 -3.25
C ARG A 75 -4.01 -5.35 -2.13
N ASP A 76 -2.83 -5.17 -1.52
CA ASP A 76 -2.64 -4.21 -0.45
C ASP A 76 -2.78 -2.77 -1.01
N ALA A 77 -2.24 -2.48 -2.20
CA ALA A 77 -2.43 -1.19 -2.87
C ALA A 77 -3.91 -0.90 -3.16
N TYR A 78 -4.70 -1.91 -3.50
CA TYR A 78 -6.14 -1.72 -3.63
C TYR A 78 -6.79 -1.43 -2.28
N ALA A 79 -6.50 -2.24 -1.27
CA ALA A 79 -7.14 -2.14 0.04
C ALA A 79 -6.77 -0.83 0.76
N GLU A 80 -5.49 -0.57 0.88
CA GLU A 80 -4.96 0.63 1.54
C GLU A 80 -5.28 1.90 0.75
N GLY A 81 -5.19 1.82 -0.58
CA GLY A 81 -5.51 2.95 -1.44
C GLY A 81 -6.98 3.37 -1.35
N GLU A 82 -7.92 2.42 -1.22
CA GLU A 82 -9.33 2.75 -1.00
C GLU A 82 -9.54 3.38 0.38
N ALA A 83 -8.86 2.87 1.40
CA ALA A 83 -8.95 3.40 2.75
C ALA A 83 -8.44 4.84 2.81
N VAL A 84 -7.27 5.13 2.23
CA VAL A 84 -6.72 6.49 2.11
C VAL A 84 -7.64 7.41 1.30
N LEU A 85 -8.22 6.94 0.19
CA LEU A 85 -9.17 7.75 -0.57
C LEU A 85 -10.37 8.17 0.27
N TYR A 86 -10.98 7.25 1.02
CA TYR A 86 -12.15 7.58 1.84
C TYR A 86 -11.81 8.41 3.07
N GLU A 87 -10.63 8.24 3.67
CA GLU A 87 -10.07 9.14 4.68
C GLU A 87 -10.02 10.58 4.15
N MET A 88 -9.39 10.78 2.99
CA MET A 88 -9.32 12.10 2.34
C MET A 88 -10.69 12.66 1.95
N LEU A 89 -11.60 11.82 1.44
CA LEU A 89 -12.97 12.25 1.12
C LEU A 89 -13.75 12.64 2.36
N PHE A 90 -13.51 11.99 3.50
CA PHE A 90 -14.09 12.37 4.78
C PHE A 90 -13.61 13.76 5.19
N ASP A 91 -12.33 14.03 5.15
CA ASP A 91 -11.77 15.35 5.49
C ASP A 91 -12.27 16.46 4.59
N LEU A 92 -12.28 16.22 3.29
CA LEU A 92 -12.83 17.17 2.33
C LEU A 92 -14.31 17.47 2.63
N ARG A 93 -15.09 16.46 3.00
CA ARG A 93 -16.48 16.62 3.38
C ARG A 93 -16.64 17.46 4.65
N MET A 94 -15.81 17.20 5.68
CA MET A 94 -15.83 17.97 6.91
C MET A 94 -15.43 19.43 6.68
N ALA A 95 -14.46 19.66 5.78
CA ALA A 95 -14.05 21.00 5.35
C ALA A 95 -15.04 21.67 4.38
N GLY A 96 -16.09 21.00 3.92
CA GLY A 96 -17.01 21.51 2.92
C GLY A 96 -16.39 21.70 1.51
N THR A 97 -15.33 20.98 1.24
CA THR A 97 -14.52 21.07 0.02
C THR A 97 -14.92 19.97 -0.98
N SER A 98 -14.99 20.32 -2.26
CA SER A 98 -15.28 19.36 -3.34
C SER A 98 -14.03 18.61 -3.77
N PRO A 99 -14.08 17.29 -3.94
CA PRO A 99 -12.95 16.51 -4.45
C PRO A 99 -12.48 16.92 -5.86
N GLN A 100 -13.37 17.54 -6.66
CA GLN A 100 -13.07 17.95 -8.03
C GLN A 100 -12.14 19.16 -8.14
N ILE A 101 -11.90 19.90 -7.04
CA ILE A 101 -11.02 21.08 -7.06
C ILE A 101 -9.63 20.77 -6.48
N ILE A 102 -9.40 19.56 -6.03
CA ILE A 102 -8.13 19.15 -5.47
C ILE A 102 -7.14 18.81 -6.58
N ASP A 103 -5.91 19.26 -6.43
CA ASP A 103 -4.78 18.85 -7.24
C ASP A 103 -4.24 17.50 -6.71
N TRP A 104 -4.92 16.44 -7.13
CA TRP A 104 -4.60 15.09 -6.69
C TRP A 104 -3.21 14.63 -7.14
N ASP A 105 -2.77 15.04 -8.34
CA ASP A 105 -1.46 14.65 -8.87
C ASP A 105 -0.34 15.25 -8.01
N SER A 106 -0.47 16.51 -7.59
CA SER A 106 0.48 17.14 -6.67
C SER A 106 0.49 16.44 -5.30
N LEU A 107 -0.69 16.15 -4.77
CA LEU A 107 -0.85 15.51 -3.46
C LEU A 107 -0.20 14.13 -3.42
N TYR A 108 -0.51 13.27 -4.38
CA TYR A 108 0.08 11.92 -4.44
C TYR A 108 1.56 11.95 -4.82
N GLY A 109 1.99 12.92 -5.64
CA GLY A 109 3.40 13.16 -5.91
C GLY A 109 4.21 13.49 -4.66
N GLU A 110 3.66 14.29 -3.75
CA GLU A 110 4.28 14.59 -2.45
C GLU A 110 4.32 13.36 -1.54
N MET A 111 3.24 12.55 -1.50
CA MET A 111 3.20 11.30 -0.74
C MET A 111 4.25 10.30 -1.24
N LEU A 112 4.33 10.10 -2.55
CA LEU A 112 5.34 9.25 -3.18
C LEU A 112 6.76 9.73 -2.89
N GLY A 113 6.99 11.05 -2.95
CA GLY A 113 8.28 11.65 -2.61
C GLY A 113 8.69 11.37 -1.16
N ARG A 114 7.75 11.42 -0.21
CA ARG A 114 8.03 11.05 1.18
C ARG A 114 8.43 9.59 1.32
N VAL A 115 7.66 8.66 0.75
CA VAL A 115 7.97 7.23 0.80
C VAL A 115 9.34 6.95 0.15
N ARG A 116 9.63 7.56 -1.00
CA ARG A 116 10.94 7.44 -1.66
C ARG A 116 12.09 7.86 -0.74
N ASN A 117 11.97 9.01 -0.08
CA ASN A 117 12.98 9.48 0.85
C ASN A 117 13.14 8.51 2.03
N SER A 118 12.03 8.02 2.58
CA SER A 118 12.05 7.01 3.64
C SER A 118 12.76 5.72 3.20
N VAL A 119 12.55 5.26 1.97
CA VAL A 119 13.24 4.08 1.41
C VAL A 119 14.75 4.30 1.32
N VAL A 120 15.19 5.49 0.87
CA VAL A 120 16.62 5.83 0.76
C VAL A 120 17.29 5.85 2.14
N GLU A 121 16.61 6.36 3.14
CA GLU A 121 17.14 6.52 4.49
C GLU A 121 17.01 5.26 5.36
N SER A 122 16.20 4.30 4.92
CA SER A 122 15.84 3.12 5.71
C SER A 122 16.97 2.08 5.78
N SER A 123 17.13 1.49 6.96
CA SER A 123 17.93 0.27 7.13
C SER A 123 17.23 -1.00 6.61
N ALA A 124 15.95 -0.91 6.27
CA ALA A 124 15.12 -2.00 5.77
C ALA A 124 14.27 -1.56 4.56
N PRO A 125 14.91 -1.17 3.41
CA PRO A 125 14.25 -0.50 2.29
C PRO A 125 13.10 -1.30 1.69
N PHE A 126 13.16 -2.63 1.68
CA PHE A 126 12.06 -3.46 1.18
C PHE A 126 10.80 -3.38 2.04
N TYR A 127 10.96 -3.27 3.36
CA TYR A 127 9.82 -3.08 4.27
C TYR A 127 9.25 -1.68 4.14
N THR A 128 10.12 -0.67 4.07
CA THR A 128 9.70 0.73 3.89
C THR A 128 8.99 0.93 2.55
N ALA A 129 9.40 0.20 1.51
CA ALA A 129 8.74 0.24 0.21
C ALA A 129 7.31 -0.32 0.21
N GLN A 130 6.92 -1.07 1.23
CA GLN A 130 5.52 -1.48 1.41
C GLN A 130 4.60 -0.27 1.56
N GLU A 131 5.09 0.85 2.08
CA GLU A 131 4.34 2.11 2.18
C GLU A 131 3.93 2.69 0.82
N LEU A 132 4.50 2.22 -0.30
CA LEU A 132 4.07 2.61 -1.65
C LEU A 132 2.63 2.18 -1.95
N VAL A 133 2.08 1.18 -1.27
CA VAL A 133 0.69 0.73 -1.44
C VAL A 133 -0.31 1.85 -1.21
N TYR A 134 -0.04 2.74 -0.23
CA TYR A 134 -0.92 3.84 0.13
C TYR A 134 -1.05 4.87 -1.02
N PRO A 135 0.00 5.60 -1.42
CA PRO A 135 -0.13 6.62 -2.45
C PRO A 135 -0.45 6.05 -3.83
N LEU A 136 0.14 4.93 -4.24
CA LEU A 136 -0.11 4.34 -5.56
C LEU A 136 -1.53 3.79 -5.67
N GLY A 137 -2.01 3.11 -4.64
CA GLY A 137 -3.38 2.62 -4.59
C GLY A 137 -4.40 3.75 -4.56
N ALA A 138 -4.18 4.76 -3.71
CA ALA A 138 -5.07 5.90 -3.58
C ALA A 138 -5.14 6.74 -4.86
N GLU A 139 -4.02 6.99 -5.53
CA GLU A 139 -3.98 7.68 -6.81
C GLU A 139 -4.81 6.95 -7.87
N HIS A 140 -4.60 5.64 -7.98
CA HIS A 140 -5.35 4.78 -8.91
C HIS A 140 -6.86 4.85 -8.65
N LEU A 141 -7.29 4.67 -7.41
CA LEU A 141 -8.70 4.64 -7.03
C LEU A 141 -9.34 6.02 -7.06
N THR A 142 -8.59 7.09 -6.77
CA THR A 142 -9.07 8.46 -6.94
C THR A 142 -9.40 8.77 -8.39
N ARG A 143 -8.59 8.34 -9.34
CA ARG A 143 -8.90 8.50 -10.77
C ARG A 143 -10.22 7.83 -11.14
N LEU A 144 -10.46 6.62 -10.65
CA LEU A 144 -11.74 5.91 -10.85
C LEU A 144 -12.90 6.65 -10.18
N TYR A 145 -12.72 7.11 -8.96
CA TYR A 145 -13.71 7.86 -8.21
C TYR A 145 -14.11 9.17 -8.92
N LEU A 146 -13.15 9.92 -9.42
CA LEU A 146 -13.41 11.16 -10.16
C LEU A 146 -14.18 10.94 -11.48
N GLN A 147 -14.06 9.76 -12.08
CA GLN A 147 -14.78 9.37 -13.30
C GLN A 147 -16.23 8.97 -13.03
N GLY A 148 -16.52 8.25 -11.97
CA GLY A 148 -17.84 7.66 -11.75
C GLY A 148 -18.25 7.48 -10.28
N GLY A 149 -17.56 8.11 -9.35
CA GLY A 149 -17.85 8.04 -7.91
C GLY A 149 -17.80 6.61 -7.36
N ASN A 150 -18.57 6.35 -6.31
CA ASN A 150 -18.64 5.04 -5.67
C ASN A 150 -19.10 3.91 -6.61
N ALA A 151 -19.80 4.24 -7.70
CA ALA A 151 -20.22 3.22 -8.66
C ALA A 151 -19.04 2.68 -9.47
N ALA A 152 -18.09 3.54 -9.84
CA ALA A 152 -16.86 3.12 -10.51
C ALA A 152 -15.99 2.26 -9.60
N LEU A 153 -15.82 2.64 -8.32
CA LEU A 153 -15.08 1.85 -7.34
C LEU A 153 -15.68 0.45 -7.15
N ARG A 154 -17.02 0.34 -7.04
CA ARG A 154 -17.67 -0.98 -6.93
C ARG A 154 -17.45 -1.86 -8.16
N THR A 155 -17.42 -1.27 -9.34
CA THR A 155 -17.10 -2.03 -10.56
C THR A 155 -15.67 -2.53 -10.52
N ALA A 156 -14.73 -1.72 -10.03
CA ALA A 156 -13.34 -2.08 -9.90
C ALA A 156 -13.09 -3.24 -8.91
N TYR A 157 -14.00 -3.51 -7.97
CA TYR A 157 -13.90 -4.68 -7.09
C TYR A 157 -13.80 -6.01 -7.85
N SER A 158 -14.48 -6.11 -8.99
CA SER A 158 -14.49 -7.32 -9.81
C SER A 158 -13.31 -7.39 -10.78
N ASP A 159 -12.67 -6.28 -11.06
CA ASP A 159 -11.60 -6.14 -12.07
C ASP A 159 -10.37 -5.44 -11.48
N ARG A 160 -9.99 -5.89 -10.29
CA ARG A 160 -8.83 -5.34 -9.58
C ARG A 160 -7.54 -5.74 -10.28
N PRO A 161 -6.56 -4.83 -10.37
CA PRO A 161 -5.22 -5.20 -10.81
C PRO A 161 -4.64 -6.30 -9.92
N THR A 162 -3.99 -7.29 -10.54
CA THR A 162 -3.35 -8.41 -9.86
C THR A 162 -1.82 -8.28 -9.83
N HIS A 163 -1.29 -7.19 -10.41
CA HIS A 163 0.13 -6.91 -10.48
C HIS A 163 0.41 -5.46 -10.07
N GLY A 164 1.46 -5.27 -9.29
CA GLY A 164 1.84 -3.97 -8.75
C GLY A 164 2.16 -2.91 -9.82
N ILE A 165 2.64 -3.33 -10.99
CA ILE A 165 2.95 -2.41 -12.10
C ILE A 165 1.73 -1.61 -12.56
N ALA A 166 0.51 -2.18 -12.48
CA ALA A 166 -0.71 -1.49 -12.89
C ALA A 166 -0.99 -0.21 -12.07
N TYR A 167 -0.52 -0.17 -10.82
CA TYR A 167 -0.63 1.01 -9.97
C TYR A 167 0.46 2.05 -10.25
N MET A 168 1.61 1.62 -10.78
CA MET A 168 2.73 2.53 -11.09
C MET A 168 2.56 3.24 -12.43
N VAL A 169 2.03 2.55 -13.45
CA VAL A 169 1.95 3.07 -14.82
C VAL A 169 0.52 3.32 -15.31
N GLY A 170 -0.47 3.04 -14.45
CA GLY A 170 -1.89 3.11 -14.83
C GLY A 170 -2.42 1.81 -15.42
N THR A 171 -3.75 1.75 -15.58
CA THR A 171 -4.49 0.54 -15.96
C THR A 171 -4.51 0.23 -17.44
N GLU A 172 -3.82 0.97 -18.26
CA GLU A 172 -3.82 0.75 -19.70
C GLU A 172 -3.21 -0.62 -20.03
N ALA A 173 -4.00 -1.43 -20.66
CA ALA A 173 -3.89 -2.88 -20.81
C ALA A 173 -2.66 -3.42 -21.53
N ASP A 174 -1.68 -2.62 -21.89
CA ASP A 174 -0.54 -3.08 -22.69
C ASP A 174 0.53 -3.78 -21.88
N TRP A 175 0.62 -3.48 -20.58
CA TRP A 175 1.63 -4.10 -19.71
C TRP A 175 1.36 -5.61 -19.47
N GLU A 176 0.12 -6.08 -19.42
CA GLU A 176 -0.19 -7.51 -19.29
C GLU A 176 0.30 -8.34 -20.49
N ARG A 177 0.26 -7.75 -21.68
CA ARG A 177 0.79 -8.39 -22.89
C ARG A 177 2.31 -8.40 -22.97
N GLU A 178 2.96 -7.45 -22.31
CA GLU A 178 4.41 -7.29 -22.31
C GLU A 178 5.07 -7.96 -21.11
N ALA A 179 4.31 -8.23 -20.03
CA ALA A 179 4.80 -8.98 -18.90
C ALA A 179 5.15 -10.42 -19.32
N ARG A 180 6.42 -10.66 -19.56
CA ARG A 180 6.93 -12.01 -19.87
C ARG A 180 7.49 -12.62 -18.60
N PRO A 181 7.14 -13.89 -18.30
CA PRO A 181 7.83 -14.62 -17.25
C PRO A 181 9.33 -14.60 -17.57
N VAL A 182 10.11 -14.11 -16.64
CA VAL A 182 11.57 -14.22 -16.72
C VAL A 182 11.91 -15.60 -16.20
N ASP A 183 12.38 -16.48 -17.09
CA ASP A 183 12.98 -17.75 -16.69
C ASP A 183 14.27 -17.43 -15.91
N CYS A 184 14.17 -17.35 -14.60
CA CYS A 184 15.34 -17.26 -13.75
C CYS A 184 16.07 -18.60 -13.79
N ILE A 185 17.18 -18.66 -14.52
CA ILE A 185 18.13 -19.75 -14.39
C ILE A 185 18.85 -19.54 -13.07
N VAL A 186 18.29 -20.11 -12.00
CA VAL A 186 18.99 -20.15 -10.70
C VAL A 186 19.97 -21.28 -10.76
N SER A 187 21.25 -20.95 -11.00
CA SER A 187 22.33 -21.90 -10.70
C SER A 187 22.49 -21.95 -9.18
N GLU A 188 22.19 -23.08 -8.57
CA GLU A 188 22.43 -23.27 -7.13
C GLU A 188 23.94 -23.14 -6.88
N PRO A 189 24.38 -22.17 -6.05
CA PRO A 189 25.78 -22.13 -5.62
C PRO A 189 26.09 -23.40 -4.81
N GLU A 190 27.29 -23.94 -4.98
CA GLU A 190 27.73 -25.15 -4.32
C GLU A 190 27.55 -25.02 -2.79
N GLY A 191 26.73 -25.87 -2.18
CA GLY A 191 26.47 -25.89 -0.73
C GLY A 191 25.28 -25.02 -0.25
N LEU A 192 24.53 -24.36 -1.16
CA LEU A 192 23.31 -23.61 -0.84
C LEU A 192 22.12 -24.24 -1.56
N GLY A 193 21.09 -24.62 -0.83
CA GLY A 193 19.81 -25.06 -1.41
C GLY A 193 18.92 -23.87 -1.80
N LEU A 194 18.14 -24.03 -2.85
CA LEU A 194 17.10 -23.08 -3.20
C LEU A 194 16.05 -23.08 -2.09
N TYR A 195 15.82 -21.91 -1.47
CA TYR A 195 14.87 -21.77 -0.37
C TYR A 195 13.48 -21.40 -0.88
N ASP A 196 13.41 -20.40 -1.78
CA ASP A 196 12.16 -19.89 -2.33
C ASP A 196 12.37 -19.27 -3.71
N VAL A 197 11.32 -19.29 -4.53
CA VAL A 197 11.23 -18.55 -5.80
C VAL A 197 9.95 -17.74 -5.76
N ASN A 198 10.08 -16.42 -5.89
CA ASN A 198 8.96 -15.52 -5.78
C ASN A 198 8.96 -14.48 -6.90
N VAL A 199 7.77 -13.97 -7.26
CA VAL A 199 7.61 -12.84 -8.16
C VAL A 199 7.58 -11.56 -7.36
N MET A 200 8.64 -10.77 -7.43
CA MET A 200 8.80 -9.54 -6.67
C MET A 200 8.04 -8.36 -7.28
N GLY A 201 7.85 -8.37 -8.60
CA GLY A 201 7.13 -7.32 -9.32
C GLY A 201 7.87 -5.98 -9.47
N ALA A 202 7.22 -5.05 -10.16
CA ALA A 202 7.77 -3.72 -10.43
C ALA A 202 7.97 -2.86 -9.17
N PRO A 203 7.05 -2.83 -8.19
CA PRO A 203 7.24 -2.03 -6.98
C PRO A 203 8.46 -2.44 -6.17
N ALA A 204 8.70 -3.75 -5.99
CA ALA A 204 9.88 -4.23 -5.27
C ALA A 204 11.18 -3.94 -6.06
N THR A 205 11.14 -4.02 -7.38
CA THR A 205 12.26 -3.65 -8.25
C THR A 205 12.56 -2.16 -8.13
N TYR A 206 11.54 -1.30 -8.16
CA TYR A 206 11.67 0.13 -7.95
C TYR A 206 12.30 0.45 -6.59
N ALA A 207 11.80 -0.18 -5.53
CA ALA A 207 12.35 -0.02 -4.19
C ALA A 207 13.83 -0.40 -4.10
N PHE A 208 14.20 -1.53 -4.72
CA PHE A 208 15.60 -1.95 -4.78
C PHE A 208 16.48 -0.93 -5.50
N LEU A 209 16.07 -0.48 -6.70
CA LEU A 209 16.83 0.50 -7.48
C LEU A 209 16.96 1.82 -6.73
N THR A 210 15.90 2.28 -6.07
CA THR A 210 15.92 3.48 -5.25
C THR A 210 16.90 3.35 -4.08
N ALA A 211 16.88 2.20 -3.37
CA ALA A 211 17.76 1.95 -2.23
C ALA A 211 19.25 1.88 -2.61
N VAL A 212 19.58 1.42 -3.82
CA VAL A 212 20.99 1.36 -4.30
C VAL A 212 21.43 2.65 -5.03
N GLY A 213 20.58 3.68 -5.08
CA GLY A 213 20.91 4.96 -5.69
C GLY A 213 20.96 4.92 -7.23
N ALA A 214 20.25 3.99 -7.86
CA ALA A 214 20.11 4.00 -9.31
C ALA A 214 19.30 5.25 -9.74
N GLU A 215 19.78 5.94 -10.76
CA GLU A 215 19.03 7.03 -11.38
C GLU A 215 17.82 6.47 -12.13
N GLU A 216 16.71 7.19 -12.09
CA GLU A 216 15.45 6.86 -12.78
C GLU A 216 15.57 7.02 -14.29
#